data_cfcce9f327ba1f260882f9fdb074fef2
#
_entry.id   cfcce9f327ba1f260882f9fdb074fef2
#
_cell.length_a   1.000
_cell.length_b   1.000
_cell.length_c   1.000
_cell.angle_alpha   90.00
_cell.angle_beta   90.00
_cell.angle_gamma   90.00
#
_symmetry.space_group_name_H-M   'P 1'
#
loop_
_entity.id
_entity.type
_entity.pdbx_description
1 polymer ?
#
loop_
_entity_poly.entity_id
_entity_poly.type
_entity_poly.pdbx_seq_one_letter_code
_entity_poly.pdbx_strand_id
1 'polypeptide(L)'
;MATHEPAQPRPKISVVIPAYNEEKYVGATIENVKEAIKEYHKKYSFPVEILVVNNNSIDRTEEVARQYGARVVFEGKNQIAASRNAGGRAARGEIVAFLDADDHISPNLLTIVYEAMASGKYIGGGVARIYRDKRLTLANWLERINNFNRRWVGVSTGLIYTHKETFERIGGFDEQYYAAEEGRFVLDLRKLGKKEGKKFCNITDGYVIKSARKFEQLKAPTLVWTGLKFVLFPWRLKSRKACSYWYDLEERK
;
A
#
# COMPACT_ATOMS: atom_id res chain seq x y z
N MET A 1 26.93 17.62 31.32
CA MET A 1 26.55 16.21 31.30
C MET A 1 25.47 16.06 30.22
N ALA A 2 25.80 15.48 29.09
CA ALA A 2 24.81 15.20 28.04
C ALA A 2 23.97 14.02 28.51
N THR A 3 22.68 14.23 28.74
CA THR A 3 21.71 13.16 29.04
C THR A 3 21.58 12.32 27.79
N HIS A 4 22.17 11.12 27.79
CA HIS A 4 21.89 10.11 26.78
C HIS A 4 20.41 9.69 26.95
N GLU A 5 19.51 10.27 26.16
CA GLU A 5 18.21 9.66 25.95
C GLU A 5 18.43 8.25 25.39
N PRO A 6 17.86 7.21 26.00
CA PRO A 6 17.97 5.86 25.47
C PRO A 6 17.40 5.84 24.04
N ALA A 7 18.22 5.39 23.09
CA ALA A 7 17.79 5.28 21.70
C ALA A 7 16.48 4.49 21.64
N GLN A 8 15.41 5.10 21.14
CA GLN A 8 14.11 4.40 21.00
C GLN A 8 14.31 3.13 20.18
N PRO A 9 13.74 2.00 20.63
CA PRO A 9 13.91 0.75 19.94
C PRO A 9 13.41 0.89 18.49
N ARG A 10 14.18 0.34 17.54
CA ARG A 10 13.81 0.40 16.12
C ARG A 10 12.47 -0.28 15.88
N PRO A 11 11.58 0.33 15.09
CA PRO A 11 10.31 -0.28 14.73
C PRO A 11 10.52 -1.62 14.02
N LYS A 12 9.63 -2.57 14.25
CA LYS A 12 9.65 -3.84 13.52
C LYS A 12 8.95 -3.73 12.19
N ILE A 13 7.87 -2.95 12.15
CA ILE A 13 7.06 -2.69 10.96
C ILE A 13 6.96 -1.19 10.75
N SER A 14 7.11 -0.73 9.51
CA SER A 14 6.69 0.60 9.07
C SER A 14 5.51 0.46 8.13
N VAL A 15 4.36 1.03 8.51
CA VAL A 15 3.20 1.20 7.62
C VAL A 15 3.39 2.49 6.85
N VAL A 16 3.67 2.38 5.56
CA VAL A 16 3.93 3.50 4.63
C VAL A 16 2.64 3.85 3.90
N ILE A 17 2.19 5.09 4.05
CA ILE A 17 0.92 5.58 3.52
C ILE A 17 1.22 6.74 2.55
N PRO A 18 1.28 6.50 1.22
CA PRO A 18 1.35 7.57 0.23
C PRO A 18 0.05 8.35 0.21
N ALA A 19 0.11 9.69 0.32
CA ALA A 19 -1.06 10.54 0.39
C ALA A 19 -0.91 11.78 -0.52
N TYR A 20 -1.91 12.03 -1.36
CA TYR A 20 -2.03 13.21 -2.20
C TYR A 20 -3.46 13.76 -2.12
N ASN A 21 -3.64 14.93 -1.50
CA ASN A 21 -4.94 15.56 -1.26
C ASN A 21 -5.94 14.60 -0.58
N GLU A 22 -5.53 14.03 0.56
CA GLU A 22 -6.31 13.05 1.33
C GLU A 22 -6.68 13.56 2.73
N GLU A 23 -6.78 14.89 2.94
CA GLU A 23 -7.11 15.50 4.25
C GLU A 23 -8.36 14.91 4.90
N LYS A 24 -9.35 14.47 4.09
CA LYS A 24 -10.63 13.91 4.56
C LYS A 24 -10.52 12.45 5.02
N TYR A 25 -9.47 11.72 4.63
CA TYR A 25 -9.39 10.27 4.78
C TYR A 25 -8.17 9.81 5.58
N VAL A 26 -7.03 10.49 5.43
CA VAL A 26 -5.76 10.06 6.02
C VAL A 26 -5.84 9.89 7.54
N GLY A 27 -6.59 10.75 8.24
CA GLY A 27 -6.81 10.64 9.70
C GLY A 27 -7.50 9.34 10.09
N ALA A 28 -8.59 8.99 9.39
CA ALA A 28 -9.32 7.74 9.65
C ALA A 28 -8.48 6.50 9.34
N THR A 29 -7.67 6.54 8.27
CA THR A 29 -6.72 5.47 7.94
C THR A 29 -5.67 5.30 9.04
N ILE A 30 -5.10 6.40 9.56
CA ILE A 30 -4.12 6.35 10.66
C ILE A 30 -4.75 5.76 11.93
N GLU A 31 -5.97 6.18 12.30
CA GLU A 31 -6.67 5.62 13.47
C GLU A 31 -6.93 4.11 13.28
N ASN A 32 -7.35 3.68 12.10
CA ASN A 32 -7.53 2.26 11.83
C ASN A 32 -6.21 1.47 11.95
N VAL A 33 -5.08 2.02 11.48
CA VAL A 33 -3.76 1.39 11.66
C VAL A 33 -3.40 1.33 13.14
N LYS A 34 -3.70 2.36 13.95
CA LYS A 34 -3.48 2.33 15.41
C LYS A 34 -4.28 1.23 16.10
N GLU A 35 -5.52 0.97 15.68
CA GLU A 35 -6.30 -0.16 16.21
C GLU A 35 -5.62 -1.51 15.87
N ALA A 36 -5.08 -1.66 14.67
CA ALA A 36 -4.31 -2.85 14.30
C ALA A 36 -2.99 -2.95 15.10
N ILE A 37 -2.36 -1.82 15.44
CA ILE A 37 -1.18 -1.78 16.32
C ILE A 37 -1.55 -2.22 17.75
N LYS A 38 -2.68 -1.77 18.29
CA LYS A 38 -3.16 -2.24 19.61
C LYS A 38 -3.37 -3.76 19.63
N GLU A 39 -3.95 -4.31 18.57
CA GLU A 39 -4.13 -5.76 18.44
C GLU A 39 -2.80 -6.50 18.34
N TYR A 40 -1.86 -5.98 17.54
CA TYR A 40 -0.51 -6.50 17.41
C TYR A 40 0.22 -6.51 18.77
N HIS A 41 0.08 -5.44 19.57
CA HIS A 41 0.73 -5.31 20.88
C HIS A 41 0.17 -6.26 21.96
N LYS A 42 -0.97 -6.92 21.73
CA LYS A 42 -1.42 -8.01 22.61
C LYS A 42 -0.50 -9.23 22.56
N LYS A 43 0.26 -9.38 21.46
CA LYS A 43 1.13 -10.55 21.24
C LYS A 43 2.62 -10.19 21.18
N TYR A 44 2.94 -8.99 20.66
CA TYR A 44 4.30 -8.55 20.42
C TYR A 44 4.54 -7.15 20.95
N SER A 45 5.68 -6.92 21.64
CA SER A 45 6.05 -5.60 22.20
C SER A 45 6.88 -4.72 21.26
N PHE A 46 7.14 -5.19 20.02
CA PHE A 46 7.96 -4.43 19.08
C PHE A 46 7.23 -3.19 18.57
N PRO A 47 7.90 -2.01 18.51
CA PRO A 47 7.27 -0.80 18.00
C PRO A 47 6.86 -0.94 16.52
N VAL A 48 5.79 -0.23 16.17
CA VAL A 48 5.30 -0.08 14.78
C VAL A 48 5.31 1.41 14.44
N GLU A 49 5.88 1.75 13.29
CA GLU A 49 5.90 3.10 12.75
C GLU A 49 4.73 3.32 11.79
N ILE A 50 4.05 4.47 11.90
CA ILE A 50 3.15 4.98 10.87
C ILE A 50 3.87 6.12 10.16
N LEU A 51 4.10 5.95 8.85
CA LEU A 51 4.81 6.89 7.99
C LEU A 51 3.91 7.34 6.85
N VAL A 52 3.46 8.60 6.88
CA VAL A 52 2.73 9.21 5.77
C VAL A 52 3.72 9.90 4.83
N VAL A 53 3.57 9.66 3.54
CA VAL A 53 4.32 10.38 2.51
C VAL A 53 3.39 11.43 1.90
N ASN A 54 3.62 12.70 2.25
CA ASN A 54 2.95 13.81 1.60
C ASN A 54 3.49 13.95 0.17
N ASN A 55 2.70 13.49 -0.80
CA ASN A 55 3.07 13.49 -2.21
C ASN A 55 2.72 14.84 -2.88
N ASN A 56 3.27 15.95 -2.33
CA ASN A 56 3.03 17.31 -2.83
C ASN A 56 1.54 17.72 -2.77
N SER A 57 0.86 17.41 -1.65
CA SER A 57 -0.52 17.83 -1.41
C SER A 57 -0.63 19.35 -1.27
N ILE A 58 -1.74 19.91 -1.74
CA ILE A 58 -2.08 21.33 -1.62
C ILE A 58 -3.17 21.60 -0.58
N ASP A 59 -3.73 20.56 0.02
CA ASP A 59 -4.70 20.58 1.12
C ASP A 59 -4.01 20.36 2.48
N ARG A 60 -4.78 20.12 3.52
CA ARG A 60 -4.28 19.91 4.88
C ARG A 60 -3.83 18.46 5.17
N THR A 61 -3.55 17.65 4.15
CA THR A 61 -3.14 16.24 4.32
C THR A 61 -1.99 16.09 5.31
N GLU A 62 -0.93 16.89 5.18
CA GLU A 62 0.24 16.82 6.07
C GLU A 62 -0.10 17.20 7.51
N GLU A 63 -0.84 18.29 7.69
CA GLU A 63 -1.27 18.76 9.01
C GLU A 63 -2.09 17.69 9.73
N VAL A 64 -3.09 17.14 9.04
CA VAL A 64 -3.94 16.06 9.57
C VAL A 64 -3.11 14.83 9.92
N ALA A 65 -2.20 14.40 9.04
CA ALA A 65 -1.37 13.23 9.33
C ALA A 65 -0.52 13.41 10.59
N ARG A 66 0.06 14.60 10.80
CA ARG A 66 0.84 14.95 12.02
C ARG A 66 -0.05 15.01 13.26
N GLN A 67 -1.23 15.61 13.17
CA GLN A 67 -2.20 15.65 14.28
C GLN A 67 -2.61 14.25 14.75
N TYR A 68 -2.72 13.32 13.82
CA TYR A 68 -2.97 11.91 14.12
C TYR A 68 -1.70 11.12 14.49
N GLY A 69 -0.57 11.78 14.74
CA GLY A 69 0.65 11.19 15.30
C GLY A 69 1.48 10.37 14.30
N ALA A 70 1.26 10.50 13.00
CA ALA A 70 2.11 9.89 12.00
C ALA A 70 3.40 10.72 11.81
N ARG A 71 4.51 10.04 11.54
CA ARG A 71 5.68 10.70 10.98
C ARG A 71 5.42 11.03 9.50
N VAL A 72 5.75 12.25 9.07
CA VAL A 72 5.50 12.68 7.69
C VAL A 72 6.83 12.95 7.00
N VAL A 73 6.94 12.50 5.75
CA VAL A 73 8.00 12.85 4.81
C VAL A 73 7.38 13.44 3.54
N PHE A 74 8.11 14.34 2.90
CA PHE A 74 7.66 15.00 1.68
C PHE A 74 8.25 14.34 0.42
N GLU A 75 7.44 14.19 -0.62
CA GLU A 75 7.86 13.78 -1.96
C GLU A 75 7.27 14.76 -3.00
N GLY A 76 8.16 15.51 -3.68
CA GLY A 76 7.76 16.57 -4.62
C GLY A 76 7.23 16.08 -5.97
N LYS A 77 7.52 14.82 -6.35
CA LYS A 77 7.06 14.25 -7.61
C LYS A 77 5.68 13.65 -7.44
N ASN A 78 4.65 14.28 -8.03
CA ASN A 78 3.27 13.75 -8.02
C ASN A 78 3.18 12.43 -8.80
N GLN A 79 3.67 11.35 -8.18
CA GLN A 79 3.66 10.00 -8.73
C GLN A 79 3.59 8.96 -7.60
N ILE A 80 2.66 8.01 -7.72
CA ILE A 80 2.40 7.00 -6.69
C ILE A 80 3.66 6.15 -6.43
N ALA A 81 4.37 5.70 -7.48
CA ALA A 81 5.60 4.92 -7.35
C ALA A 81 6.69 5.72 -6.61
N ALA A 82 6.90 7.02 -6.96
CA ALA A 82 7.87 7.88 -6.29
C ALA A 82 7.54 8.07 -4.81
N SER A 83 6.26 8.31 -4.50
CA SER A 83 5.78 8.44 -3.12
C SER A 83 6.03 7.15 -2.31
N ARG A 84 5.69 5.98 -2.85
CA ARG A 84 5.99 4.70 -2.19
C ARG A 84 7.50 4.49 -1.99
N ASN A 85 8.30 4.87 -2.99
CA ASN A 85 9.76 4.78 -2.89
C ASN A 85 10.33 5.70 -1.82
N ALA A 86 9.88 6.96 -1.76
CA ALA A 86 10.28 7.90 -0.71
C ALA A 86 9.96 7.33 0.68
N GLY A 87 8.75 6.79 0.86
CA GLY A 87 8.33 6.15 2.11
C GLY A 87 9.15 4.91 2.44
N GLY A 88 9.36 4.00 1.49
CA GLY A 88 10.15 2.79 1.70
C GLY A 88 11.59 3.09 2.10
N ARG A 89 12.22 4.09 1.47
CA ARG A 89 13.57 4.56 1.85
C ARG A 89 13.58 5.20 3.25
N ALA A 90 12.60 6.02 3.56
CA ALA A 90 12.51 6.74 4.84
C ALA A 90 12.04 5.85 6.01
N ALA A 91 11.42 4.71 5.75
CA ALA A 91 10.96 3.77 6.74
C ALA A 91 12.09 3.32 7.67
N ARG A 92 11.79 3.19 8.97
CA ARG A 92 12.74 2.76 10.02
C ARG A 92 12.56 1.30 10.40
N GLY A 93 11.42 0.70 10.03
CA GLY A 93 11.09 -0.68 10.33
C GLY A 93 11.88 -1.68 9.49
N GLU A 94 12.04 -2.88 10.02
CA GLU A 94 12.64 -4.01 9.28
C GLU A 94 11.70 -4.51 8.17
N ILE A 95 10.40 -4.39 8.39
CA ILE A 95 9.33 -4.73 7.44
C ILE A 95 8.69 -3.42 6.98
N VAL A 96 8.53 -3.26 5.67
CA VAL A 96 7.79 -2.16 5.07
C VAL A 96 6.47 -2.70 4.51
N ALA A 97 5.36 -2.05 4.87
CA ALA A 97 4.01 -2.39 4.42
C ALA A 97 3.37 -1.15 3.81
N PHE A 98 2.96 -1.23 2.54
CA PHE A 98 2.41 -0.11 1.79
C PHE A 98 0.89 -0.18 1.78
N LEU A 99 0.24 0.88 2.29
CA LEU A 99 -1.22 1.02 2.43
C LEU A 99 -1.69 2.33 1.80
N ASP A 100 -2.75 2.31 1.00
CA ASP A 100 -3.31 3.54 0.43
C ASP A 100 -3.99 4.42 1.53
N ALA A 101 -3.99 5.75 1.36
CA ALA A 101 -4.43 6.72 2.38
C ALA A 101 -5.94 6.73 2.65
N ASP A 102 -6.74 6.02 1.87
CA ASP A 102 -8.18 5.85 2.00
C ASP A 102 -8.61 4.39 2.29
N ASP A 103 -7.65 3.52 2.61
CA ASP A 103 -7.88 2.11 2.88
C ASP A 103 -7.87 1.81 4.40
N HIS A 104 -8.59 0.77 4.80
CA HIS A 104 -8.60 0.27 6.18
C HIS A 104 -8.16 -1.20 6.21
N ILE A 105 -7.40 -1.57 7.23
CA ILE A 105 -6.92 -2.94 7.44
C ILE A 105 -7.69 -3.66 8.53
N SER A 106 -7.74 -5.00 8.46
CA SER A 106 -8.30 -5.80 9.56
C SER A 106 -7.41 -5.71 10.81
N PRO A 107 -8.00 -5.77 12.03
CA PRO A 107 -7.24 -5.59 13.28
C PRO A 107 -6.06 -6.54 13.44
N ASN A 108 -6.18 -7.79 12.96
CA ASN A 108 -5.16 -8.83 13.07
C ASN A 108 -4.06 -8.75 12.00
N LEU A 109 -4.17 -7.82 11.03
CA LEU A 109 -3.33 -7.87 9.82
C LEU A 109 -1.85 -7.67 10.12
N LEU A 110 -1.49 -6.73 11.00
CA LEU A 110 -0.08 -6.48 11.34
C LEU A 110 0.56 -7.69 12.03
N THR A 111 -0.20 -8.42 12.85
CA THR A 111 0.25 -9.68 13.47
C THR A 111 0.56 -10.72 12.41
N ILE A 112 -0.35 -10.93 11.44
CA ILE A 112 -0.17 -11.90 10.35
C ILE A 112 1.03 -11.51 9.47
N VAL A 113 1.17 -10.23 9.13
CA VAL A 113 2.32 -9.71 8.35
C VAL A 113 3.63 -10.00 9.09
N TYR A 114 3.69 -9.69 10.38
CA TYR A 114 4.88 -9.96 11.18
C TYR A 114 5.23 -11.45 11.21
N GLU A 115 4.26 -12.31 11.51
CA GLU A 115 4.46 -13.77 11.58
C GLU A 115 4.90 -14.37 10.25
N ALA A 116 4.28 -13.92 9.15
CA ALA A 116 4.68 -14.33 7.81
C ALA A 116 6.16 -14.01 7.55
N MET A 117 6.58 -12.77 7.84
CA MET A 117 7.96 -12.35 7.60
C MET A 117 8.95 -12.98 8.57
N ALA A 118 8.61 -13.11 9.86
CA ALA A 118 9.43 -13.73 10.88
C ALA A 118 9.67 -15.24 10.61
N SER A 119 8.77 -15.89 9.87
CA SER A 119 8.93 -17.30 9.48
C SER A 119 10.14 -17.57 8.59
N GLY A 120 10.71 -16.56 7.93
CA GLY A 120 11.79 -16.67 6.94
C GLY A 120 11.39 -17.36 5.63
N LYS A 121 10.17 -17.88 5.51
CA LYS A 121 9.67 -18.64 4.34
C LYS A 121 9.28 -17.77 3.16
N TYR A 122 9.03 -16.47 3.41
CA TYR A 122 8.47 -15.56 2.41
C TYR A 122 9.41 -14.41 2.09
N ILE A 123 9.46 -14.04 0.82
CA ILE A 123 10.20 -12.87 0.33
C ILE A 123 9.44 -11.56 0.60
N GLY A 124 8.15 -11.66 0.75
CA GLY A 124 7.17 -10.63 0.95
C GLY A 124 5.79 -11.17 0.67
N GLY A 125 4.79 -10.31 0.68
CA GLY A 125 3.42 -10.76 0.45
C GLY A 125 2.47 -9.63 0.07
N GLY A 126 1.21 -10.03 -0.11
CA GLY A 126 0.11 -9.14 -0.37
C GLY A 126 -1.17 -9.61 0.31
N VAL A 127 -2.09 -8.68 0.50
CA VAL A 127 -3.36 -8.89 1.18
C VAL A 127 -4.52 -8.70 0.20
N ALA A 128 -5.53 -9.55 0.32
CA ALA A 128 -6.74 -9.45 -0.49
C ALA A 128 -7.52 -8.16 -0.17
N ARG A 129 -8.08 -7.56 -1.20
CA ARG A 129 -8.99 -6.42 -1.09
C ARG A 129 -10.42 -6.90 -0.91
N ILE A 130 -11.19 -6.22 -0.07
CA ILE A 130 -12.65 -6.33 -0.03
C ILE A 130 -13.23 -4.93 -0.20
N TYR A 131 -14.36 -4.84 -0.91
CA TYR A 131 -15.12 -3.59 -1.02
C TYR A 131 -16.31 -3.64 -0.06
N ARG A 132 -16.46 -2.59 0.73
CA ARG A 132 -17.50 -2.50 1.77
C ARG A 132 -18.89 -2.21 1.19
N ASP A 133 -18.96 -1.63 0.00
CA ASP A 133 -20.23 -1.20 -0.57
C ASP A 133 -20.96 -2.35 -1.28
N LYS A 134 -22.13 -2.75 -0.71
CA LYS A 134 -23.02 -3.76 -1.27
C LYS A 134 -23.66 -3.34 -2.60
N ARG A 135 -23.65 -2.03 -2.93
CA ARG A 135 -24.16 -1.50 -4.22
C ARG A 135 -23.24 -1.82 -5.40
N LEU A 136 -21.99 -2.15 -5.13
CA LEU A 136 -21.00 -2.54 -6.13
C LEU A 136 -21.04 -4.05 -6.43
N THR A 137 -22.23 -4.63 -6.67
CA THR A 137 -22.38 -6.05 -6.97
C THR A 137 -21.53 -6.51 -8.14
N LEU A 138 -21.39 -5.70 -9.20
CA LEU A 138 -20.52 -5.99 -10.34
C LEU A 138 -19.04 -5.89 -9.98
N ALA A 139 -18.63 -4.86 -9.23
CA ALA A 139 -17.24 -4.71 -8.77
C ALA A 139 -16.87 -5.82 -7.79
N ASN A 140 -17.77 -6.19 -6.86
CA ASN A 140 -17.59 -7.31 -5.96
C ASN A 140 -17.53 -8.64 -6.71
N TRP A 141 -18.31 -8.81 -7.78
CA TRP A 141 -18.28 -10.00 -8.62
C TRP A 141 -16.98 -10.07 -9.45
N LEU A 142 -16.56 -8.96 -10.04
CA LEU A 142 -15.25 -8.86 -10.73
C LEU A 142 -14.09 -9.10 -9.76
N GLU A 143 -14.18 -8.61 -8.51
CA GLU A 143 -13.19 -8.92 -7.48
C GLU A 143 -13.23 -10.38 -7.03
N ARG A 144 -14.39 -11.03 -7.00
CA ARG A 144 -14.47 -12.49 -6.75
C ARG A 144 -13.80 -13.28 -7.87
N ILE A 145 -14.01 -12.89 -9.14
CA ILE A 145 -13.30 -13.48 -10.30
C ILE A 145 -11.81 -13.18 -10.22
N ASN A 146 -11.44 -11.96 -9.91
CA ASN A 146 -10.06 -11.53 -9.72
C ASN A 146 -9.43 -12.26 -8.51
N ASN A 147 -10.15 -12.44 -7.40
CA ASN A 147 -9.71 -13.25 -6.25
C ASN A 147 -9.56 -14.74 -6.61
N PHE A 148 -10.44 -15.28 -7.47
CA PHE A 148 -10.31 -16.64 -8.00
C PHE A 148 -9.08 -16.73 -8.93
N ASN A 149 -8.90 -15.77 -9.83
CA ASN A 149 -7.72 -15.69 -10.70
C ASN A 149 -6.43 -15.39 -9.92
N ARG A 150 -6.48 -14.75 -8.75
CA ARG A 150 -5.34 -14.55 -7.85
C ARG A 150 -4.74 -15.86 -7.35
N ARG A 151 -5.53 -16.92 -7.26
CA ARG A 151 -5.01 -18.27 -7.00
C ARG A 151 -4.05 -18.73 -8.12
N TRP A 152 -4.27 -18.25 -9.35
CA TRP A 152 -3.48 -18.57 -10.54
C TRP A 152 -2.45 -17.49 -10.87
N VAL A 153 -2.83 -16.21 -10.85
CA VAL A 153 -1.93 -15.07 -11.11
C VAL A 153 -1.23 -14.58 -9.84
N GLY A 154 -1.85 -14.85 -8.68
CA GLY A 154 -1.24 -14.71 -7.36
C GLY A 154 -0.80 -13.29 -6.96
N VAL A 155 -1.46 -12.23 -7.44
CA VAL A 155 -1.12 -10.84 -7.10
C VAL A 155 -2.22 -10.25 -6.23
N SER A 156 -1.96 -10.11 -4.93
CA SER A 156 -2.82 -9.36 -4.01
C SER A 156 -2.18 -7.99 -3.76
N THR A 157 -2.90 -6.91 -4.03
CA THR A 157 -2.39 -5.54 -3.98
C THR A 157 -3.19 -4.62 -3.04
N GLY A 158 -3.94 -5.15 -2.09
CA GLY A 158 -4.60 -4.35 -1.06
C GLY A 158 -3.61 -3.68 -0.13
N LEU A 159 -2.70 -4.48 0.41
CA LEU A 159 -1.51 -4.05 1.12
C LEU A 159 -0.37 -4.95 0.62
N ILE A 160 0.77 -4.38 0.31
CA ILE A 160 1.98 -5.11 -0.10
C ILE A 160 3.04 -4.91 0.97
N TYR A 161 3.75 -5.98 1.33
CA TYR A 161 4.77 -5.92 2.36
C TYR A 161 5.99 -6.78 2.00
N THR A 162 7.15 -6.37 2.51
CA THR A 162 8.41 -7.11 2.37
C THR A 162 9.41 -6.62 3.42
N HIS A 163 10.55 -7.27 3.56
CA HIS A 163 11.67 -6.70 4.31
C HIS A 163 12.21 -5.45 3.63
N LYS A 164 12.58 -4.44 4.41
CA LYS A 164 13.18 -3.20 3.89
C LYS A 164 14.42 -3.48 3.03
N GLU A 165 15.29 -4.36 3.50
CA GLU A 165 16.45 -4.81 2.71
C GLU A 165 16.05 -5.37 1.34
N THR A 166 15.01 -6.20 1.30
CA THR A 166 14.50 -6.76 0.04
C THR A 166 13.95 -5.67 -0.87
N PHE A 167 13.20 -4.70 -0.32
CA PHE A 167 12.71 -3.54 -1.05
C PHE A 167 13.87 -2.76 -1.69
N GLU A 168 14.93 -2.49 -0.95
CA GLU A 168 16.12 -1.79 -1.45
C GLU A 168 16.86 -2.58 -2.52
N ARG A 169 17.03 -3.88 -2.33
CA ARG A 169 17.72 -4.79 -3.28
C ARG A 169 17.01 -4.90 -4.63
N ILE A 170 15.69 -4.82 -4.68
CA ILE A 170 14.95 -4.83 -5.96
C ILE A 170 14.79 -3.43 -6.57
N GLY A 171 15.29 -2.37 -5.89
CA GLY A 171 15.22 -0.99 -6.35
C GLY A 171 13.89 -0.28 -6.11
N GLY A 172 12.99 -0.86 -5.29
CA GLY A 172 11.68 -0.31 -5.01
C GLY A 172 10.68 -0.48 -6.16
N PHE A 173 9.70 0.43 -6.22
CA PHE A 173 8.70 0.50 -7.29
C PHE A 173 9.29 1.15 -8.56
N ASP A 174 9.00 0.59 -9.74
CA ASP A 174 9.48 1.13 -11.01
C ASP A 174 8.74 2.45 -11.35
N GLU A 175 9.45 3.57 -11.23
CA GLU A 175 8.93 4.91 -11.47
C GLU A 175 8.68 5.23 -12.96
N GLN A 176 8.99 4.33 -13.89
CA GLN A 176 8.54 4.47 -15.28
C GLN A 176 7.02 4.21 -15.41
N TYR A 177 6.41 3.51 -14.43
CA TYR A 177 4.99 3.19 -14.44
C TYR A 177 4.17 4.26 -13.69
N TYR A 178 3.13 4.75 -14.35
CA TYR A 178 2.12 5.64 -13.76
C TYR A 178 0.87 4.87 -13.31
N ALA A 179 0.74 3.60 -13.69
CA ALA A 179 -0.26 2.69 -13.17
C ALA A 179 0.30 1.26 -13.21
N ALA A 180 -0.28 0.35 -12.40
CA ALA A 180 0.14 -1.06 -12.26
C ALA A 180 1.58 -1.26 -11.74
N GLU A 181 2.20 -0.24 -11.12
CA GLU A 181 3.52 -0.30 -10.48
C GLU A 181 3.56 -1.37 -9.38
N GLU A 182 2.43 -1.58 -8.67
CA GLU A 182 2.29 -2.64 -7.67
C GLU A 182 2.46 -4.04 -8.28
N GLY A 183 1.84 -4.28 -9.44
CA GLY A 183 1.97 -5.55 -10.14
C GLY A 183 3.41 -5.83 -10.56
N ARG A 184 4.11 -4.81 -11.06
CA ARG A 184 5.52 -4.91 -11.40
C ARG A 184 6.37 -5.22 -10.19
N PHE A 185 6.18 -4.51 -9.09
CA PHE A 185 6.88 -4.73 -7.82
C PHE A 185 6.69 -6.17 -7.30
N VAL A 186 5.46 -6.70 -7.34
CA VAL A 186 5.19 -8.09 -6.94
C VAL A 186 5.89 -9.09 -7.85
N LEU A 187 5.96 -8.84 -9.16
CA LEU A 187 6.70 -9.71 -10.08
C LEU A 187 8.20 -9.73 -9.76
N ASP A 188 8.79 -8.58 -9.44
CA ASP A 188 10.21 -8.48 -9.08
C ASP A 188 10.49 -9.17 -7.74
N LEU A 189 9.61 -9.00 -6.72
CA LEU A 189 9.67 -9.77 -5.47
C LEU A 189 9.64 -11.28 -5.71
N ARG A 190 8.73 -11.76 -6.55
CA ARG A 190 8.61 -13.20 -6.86
C ARG A 190 9.83 -13.73 -7.58
N LYS A 191 10.35 -12.95 -8.52
CA LYS A 191 11.57 -13.32 -9.25
C LYS A 191 12.76 -13.48 -8.29
N LEU A 192 12.91 -12.55 -7.34
CA LEU A 192 13.93 -12.63 -6.30
C LEU A 192 13.66 -13.82 -5.35
N GLY A 193 12.41 -13.97 -4.88
CA GLY A 193 12.02 -15.07 -4.01
C GLY A 193 12.32 -16.44 -4.64
N LYS A 194 12.03 -16.62 -5.94
CA LYS A 194 12.38 -17.86 -6.64
C LYS A 194 13.88 -18.17 -6.60
N LYS A 195 14.74 -17.12 -6.70
CA LYS A 195 16.21 -17.28 -6.62
C LYS A 195 16.67 -17.66 -5.21
N GLU A 196 15.95 -17.20 -4.18
CA GLU A 196 16.28 -17.44 -2.76
C GLU A 196 15.52 -18.62 -2.13
N GLY A 197 14.74 -19.37 -2.91
CA GLY A 197 13.92 -20.46 -2.38
C GLY A 197 12.75 -19.99 -1.49
N LYS A 198 12.40 -18.70 -1.53
CA LYS A 198 11.31 -18.09 -0.76
C LYS A 198 10.06 -17.91 -1.60
N LYS A 199 8.87 -18.04 -0.96
CA LYS A 199 7.57 -17.86 -1.61
C LYS A 199 7.05 -16.44 -1.42
N PHE A 200 6.11 -16.01 -2.24
CA PHE A 200 5.28 -14.83 -2.02
C PHE A 200 4.06 -15.24 -1.18
N CYS A 201 3.77 -14.53 -0.09
CA CYS A 201 2.66 -14.84 0.81
C CYS A 201 1.40 -14.09 0.36
N ASN A 202 0.32 -14.81 0.07
CA ASN A 202 -1.00 -14.20 -0.09
C ASN A 202 -1.79 -14.41 1.20
N ILE A 203 -1.99 -13.33 1.98
CA ILE A 203 -2.79 -13.37 3.21
C ILE A 203 -4.26 -13.47 2.86
N THR A 204 -4.95 -14.45 3.45
CA THR A 204 -6.39 -14.71 3.31
C THR A 204 -7.15 -14.52 4.62
N ASP A 205 -6.47 -14.59 5.76
CA ASP A 205 -7.05 -14.50 7.11
C ASP A 205 -7.05 -13.05 7.65
N GLY A 206 -6.64 -12.12 6.81
CA GLY A 206 -6.72 -10.68 6.97
C GLY A 206 -7.22 -10.04 5.69
N TYR A 207 -7.67 -8.80 5.77
CA TYR A 207 -8.22 -8.09 4.62
C TYR A 207 -7.87 -6.60 4.65
N VAL A 208 -7.97 -5.97 3.47
CA VAL A 208 -7.96 -4.52 3.29
C VAL A 208 -9.32 -4.10 2.74
N ILE A 209 -10.00 -3.20 3.44
CA ILE A 209 -11.24 -2.57 2.97
C ILE A 209 -10.84 -1.39 2.10
N LYS A 210 -11.18 -1.46 0.81
CA LYS A 210 -10.98 -0.35 -0.12
C LYS A 210 -12.12 0.64 -0.08
N SER A 211 -11.75 1.91 -0.17
CA SER A 211 -12.71 2.97 -0.48
C SER A 211 -13.35 2.74 -1.85
N ALA A 212 -14.69 2.83 -1.91
CA ALA A 212 -15.45 2.69 -3.16
C ALA A 212 -15.41 3.97 -4.02
N ARG A 213 -14.87 5.07 -3.48
CA ARG A 213 -14.88 6.43 -4.04
C ARG A 213 -14.49 6.49 -5.53
N LYS A 214 -13.43 5.77 -5.90
CA LYS A 214 -12.93 5.76 -7.29
C LYS A 214 -13.91 5.10 -8.27
N PHE A 215 -14.74 4.16 -7.79
CA PHE A 215 -15.74 3.49 -8.62
C PHE A 215 -17.05 4.28 -8.72
N GLU A 216 -17.37 5.10 -7.72
CA GLU A 216 -18.57 5.94 -7.73
C GLU A 216 -18.47 7.06 -8.78
N GLN A 217 -17.26 7.51 -9.10
CA GLN A 217 -16.99 8.59 -10.07
C GLN A 217 -16.91 8.10 -11.52
N LEU A 218 -16.77 6.80 -11.77
CA LEU A 218 -16.67 6.24 -13.11
C LEU A 218 -17.88 5.39 -13.49
N LYS A 219 -18.41 5.67 -14.68
CA LYS A 219 -19.38 4.76 -15.29
C LYS A 219 -18.71 3.44 -15.65
N ALA A 220 -19.35 2.30 -15.33
CA ALA A 220 -18.81 0.96 -15.55
C ALA A 220 -18.23 0.72 -16.97
N PRO A 221 -18.85 1.20 -18.08
CA PRO A 221 -18.27 1.06 -19.42
C PRO A 221 -16.89 1.71 -19.59
N THR A 222 -16.67 2.87 -18.94
CA THR A 222 -15.38 3.59 -19.00
C THR A 222 -14.27 2.81 -18.32
N LEU A 223 -14.56 2.15 -17.18
CA LEU A 223 -13.61 1.29 -16.47
C LEU A 223 -13.20 0.08 -17.32
N VAL A 224 -14.18 -0.61 -17.91
CA VAL A 224 -13.92 -1.78 -18.76
C VAL A 224 -13.08 -1.38 -19.97
N TRP A 225 -13.44 -0.27 -20.65
CA TRP A 225 -12.72 0.22 -21.81
C TRP A 225 -11.29 0.68 -21.49
N THR A 226 -11.10 1.33 -20.34
CA THR A 226 -9.77 1.74 -19.86
C THR A 226 -8.91 0.52 -19.54
N GLY A 227 -9.48 -0.46 -18.85
CA GLY A 227 -8.80 -1.74 -18.56
C GLY A 227 -8.39 -2.48 -19.83
N LEU A 228 -9.28 -2.59 -20.81
CA LEU A 228 -8.99 -3.23 -22.11
C LEU A 228 -7.86 -2.50 -22.86
N LYS A 229 -7.85 -1.15 -22.85
CA LYS A 229 -6.77 -0.36 -23.46
C LYS A 229 -5.40 -0.66 -22.82
N PHE A 230 -5.33 -0.85 -21.50
CA PHE A 230 -4.07 -1.17 -20.83
C PHE A 230 -3.61 -2.61 -21.10
N VAL A 231 -4.54 -3.54 -21.28
CA VAL A 231 -4.22 -4.91 -21.69
C VAL A 231 -3.69 -4.96 -23.12
N LEU A 232 -4.34 -4.27 -24.05
CA LEU A 232 -3.95 -4.24 -25.46
C LEU A 232 -2.69 -3.39 -25.72
N PHE A 233 -2.48 -2.34 -24.93
CA PHE A 233 -1.40 -1.36 -25.11
C PHE A 233 -0.64 -1.13 -23.80
N PRO A 234 0.12 -2.12 -23.28
CA PRO A 234 0.74 -2.05 -21.95
C PRO A 234 1.77 -0.91 -21.80
N TRP A 235 2.36 -0.43 -22.89
CA TRP A 235 3.27 0.73 -22.83
C TRP A 235 2.56 2.02 -22.38
N ARG A 236 1.24 2.11 -22.51
CA ARG A 236 0.45 3.27 -22.01
C ARG A 236 0.51 3.40 -20.48
N LEU A 237 0.78 2.34 -19.75
CA LEU A 237 0.99 2.36 -18.30
C LEU A 237 2.19 3.23 -17.89
N LYS A 238 3.13 3.49 -18.82
CA LYS A 238 4.29 4.37 -18.64
C LYS A 238 4.01 5.84 -19.03
N SER A 239 2.80 6.18 -19.42
CA SER A 239 2.42 7.54 -19.83
C SER A 239 1.53 8.19 -18.78
N ARG A 240 1.97 9.31 -18.17
CA ARG A 240 1.16 10.09 -17.24
C ARG A 240 -0.17 10.50 -17.87
N LYS A 241 -0.13 10.98 -19.12
CA LYS A 241 -1.34 11.41 -19.86
C LYS A 241 -2.33 10.25 -20.05
N ALA A 242 -1.85 9.03 -20.30
CA ALA A 242 -2.73 7.88 -20.45
C ALA A 242 -3.29 7.38 -19.10
N CYS A 243 -2.59 7.71 -18.00
CA CYS A 243 -2.97 7.37 -16.62
C CYS A 243 -3.55 8.59 -15.87
N SER A 244 -3.94 9.67 -16.57
CA SER A 244 -4.47 10.93 -16.00
C SER A 244 -5.56 10.70 -14.96
N TYR A 245 -6.41 9.72 -15.16
CA TYR A 245 -7.44 9.31 -14.21
C TYR A 245 -6.93 9.12 -12.76
N TRP A 246 -5.69 8.71 -12.57
CA TRP A 246 -5.11 8.55 -11.23
C TRP A 246 -4.45 9.82 -10.69
N TYR A 247 -4.13 10.79 -11.56
CA TYR A 247 -3.30 11.96 -11.24
C TYR A 247 -4.02 13.30 -11.36
N ASP A 248 -4.96 13.43 -12.31
CA ASP A 248 -5.59 14.70 -12.65
C ASP A 248 -6.99 14.85 -12.01
N LEU A 249 -7.26 14.15 -10.92
CA LEU A 249 -8.47 14.34 -10.13
C LEU A 249 -8.35 15.65 -9.32
N GLU A 250 -8.20 16.78 -10.02
CA GLU A 250 -8.28 18.13 -9.45
C GLU A 250 -9.65 18.40 -8.80
N GLU A 251 -10.66 17.61 -9.13
CA GLU A 251 -12.03 17.71 -8.62
C GLU A 251 -12.27 16.85 -7.38
N ARG A 252 -11.25 16.57 -6.60
CA ARG A 252 -11.39 15.94 -5.28
C ARG A 252 -11.79 16.95 -4.19
N LYS A 253 -12.53 18.00 -4.62
CA LYS A 253 -13.15 18.98 -3.72
C LYS A 253 -14.43 18.42 -3.11
#